data_b5f68b747a39a54e2f94dc4ff4e7179f
#
_entry.id   b5f68b747a39a54e2f94dc4ff4e7179f
#
_cell.length_a   1.000
_cell.length_b   1.000
_cell.length_c   1.000
_cell.angle_alpha   90.00
_cell.angle_beta   90.00
_cell.angle_gamma   90.00
#
_symmetry.space_group_name_H-M   'P 1'
#
loop_
_entity.id
_entity.type
_entity.pdbx_description
1 polymer ?
#
loop_
_entity_poly.entity_id
_entity_poly.type
_entity_poly.pdbx_seq_one_letter_code
_entity_poly.pdbx_strand_id
1 'polypeptide(L)'
;EKLALSSSHWTIEWHRYKEVKPQIIIEEYKKPIIRIPAQSTTFTNPTKVFVIPDAHVSPEQDLERFYWIGKQIKEYNPDYLVCIGDFCSFDSCSTFDKNHTVKGQKKPPILADINATRDALELLYEGMGDINPQKHYCLGNHELRLYKYEDEHKEVVGAFSQQYETLFRKKGWGISEYGDFYFIKGVAFVHVPLNEMGREIGGKMAEASQVSNAATHDIVYG
;
A
#
# COMPACT_ATOMS: atom_id res chain seq x y z
N GLU A 1 3.45 55.06 53.38
CA GLU A 1 4.41 53.93 53.31
C GLU A 1 4.71 53.64 51.87
N LYS A 2 5.86 54.12 51.43
CA LYS A 2 6.37 53.81 50.11
C LYS A 2 6.87 52.40 50.18
N LEU A 3 6.12 51.47 49.61
CA LEU A 3 6.66 50.22 49.21
C LEU A 3 7.76 50.55 48.20
N ALA A 4 8.99 50.50 48.62
CA ALA A 4 10.12 50.44 47.75
C ALA A 4 10.04 49.06 47.04
N LEU A 5 9.32 49.04 45.95
CA LEU A 5 9.54 47.99 44.96
C LEU A 5 10.99 48.14 44.52
N SER A 6 11.85 47.30 45.07
CA SER A 6 13.19 47.17 44.56
C SER A 6 13.00 46.91 43.07
N SER A 7 13.41 47.88 42.29
CA SER A 7 13.50 47.67 40.84
C SER A 7 14.59 46.64 40.59
N SER A 8 14.23 45.40 40.79
CA SER A 8 14.95 44.32 40.12
C SER A 8 14.77 44.60 38.64
N HIS A 9 15.80 45.17 38.06
CA HIS A 9 15.85 45.40 36.63
C HIS A 9 15.86 44.03 35.97
N TRP A 10 14.70 43.54 35.58
CA TRP A 10 14.62 42.42 34.67
C TRP A 10 14.98 42.98 33.31
N THR A 11 16.26 42.83 32.92
CA THR A 11 16.69 43.08 31.58
C THR A 11 16.20 41.87 30.77
N ILE A 12 15.08 42.03 30.09
CA ILE A 12 14.64 41.02 29.11
C ILE A 12 15.54 41.22 27.92
N GLU A 13 16.63 40.44 27.83
CA GLU A 13 17.40 40.31 26.62
C GLU A 13 16.58 39.49 25.62
N TRP A 14 16.01 40.17 24.65
CA TRP A 14 15.43 39.53 23.50
C TRP A 14 16.57 38.95 22.64
N HIS A 15 16.92 37.70 22.90
CA HIS A 15 17.69 36.97 21.93
C HIS A 15 16.78 36.76 20.73
N ARG A 16 17.01 37.46 19.63
CA ARG A 16 16.46 37.12 18.33
C ARG A 16 16.94 35.72 18.07
N TYR A 17 16.08 34.75 18.25
CA TYR A 17 16.28 33.44 17.65
C TYR A 17 16.42 33.71 16.14
N LYS A 18 17.63 33.55 15.61
CA LYS A 18 17.79 33.41 14.20
C LYS A 18 16.95 32.20 13.85
N GLU A 19 15.88 32.43 13.09
CA GLU A 19 15.13 31.35 12.47
C GLU A 19 16.13 30.49 11.69
N VAL A 20 16.59 29.43 12.30
CA VAL A 20 17.31 28.39 11.59
C VAL A 20 16.23 27.68 10.81
N LYS A 21 16.01 28.14 9.57
CA LYS A 21 15.19 27.37 8.63
C LYS A 21 15.84 25.99 8.58
N PRO A 22 15.12 24.93 8.97
CA PRO A 22 15.67 23.61 8.79
C PRO A 22 16.00 23.50 7.30
N GLN A 23 17.27 23.35 6.97
CA GLN A 23 17.65 22.88 5.65
C GLN A 23 17.16 21.45 5.63
N ILE A 24 15.96 21.27 5.09
CA ILE A 24 15.53 19.96 4.64
C ILE A 24 16.50 19.65 3.50
N ILE A 25 17.55 18.90 3.81
CA ILE A 25 18.35 18.24 2.80
C ILE A 25 17.41 17.17 2.27
N ILE A 26 16.66 17.51 1.23
CA ILE A 26 16.03 16.52 0.38
C ILE A 26 17.22 15.88 -0.34
N GLU A 27 17.84 14.88 0.30
CA GLU A 27 18.61 13.92 -0.47
C GLU A 27 17.60 13.37 -1.50
N GLU A 28 17.80 13.74 -2.76
CA GLU A 28 17.09 13.07 -3.84
C GLU A 28 17.29 11.57 -3.64
N TYR A 29 16.26 10.92 -3.13
CA TYR A 29 16.24 9.48 -3.00
C TYR A 29 16.24 8.93 -4.43
N LYS A 30 17.43 8.78 -5.00
CA LYS A 30 17.61 8.05 -6.24
C LYS A 30 17.26 6.62 -5.93
N LYS A 31 16.01 6.22 -6.27
CA LYS A 31 15.62 4.81 -6.21
C LYS A 31 16.77 4.01 -6.83
N PRO A 32 17.36 3.05 -6.12
CA PRO A 32 18.40 2.25 -6.70
C PRO A 32 17.81 1.57 -7.94
N ILE A 33 18.45 1.75 -9.09
CA ILE A 33 18.13 0.94 -10.27
C ILE A 33 18.56 -0.46 -9.90
N ILE A 34 17.63 -1.29 -9.46
CA ILE A 34 17.89 -2.68 -9.15
C ILE A 34 18.09 -3.37 -10.50
N ARG A 35 19.32 -3.35 -10.99
CA ARG A 35 19.75 -4.23 -12.08
C ARG A 35 19.87 -5.62 -11.47
N ILE A 36 18.83 -6.40 -11.52
CA ILE A 36 18.90 -7.82 -11.19
C ILE A 36 19.67 -8.47 -12.36
N PRO A 37 20.83 -9.09 -12.12
CA PRO A 37 21.51 -9.82 -13.17
C PRO A 37 20.57 -10.92 -13.67
N ALA A 38 20.41 -11.03 -14.98
CA ALA A 38 19.66 -12.10 -15.61
C ALA A 38 20.29 -13.44 -15.16
N GLN A 39 19.72 -14.06 -14.15
CA GLN A 39 20.11 -15.40 -13.75
C GLN A 39 19.44 -16.36 -14.73
N SER A 40 20.24 -16.87 -15.66
CA SER A 40 19.88 -18.06 -16.44
C SER A 40 19.80 -19.25 -15.49
N THR A 41 18.63 -19.42 -14.85
CA THR A 41 18.37 -20.59 -14.01
C THR A 41 17.58 -21.58 -14.82
N THR A 42 18.19 -22.72 -15.14
CA THR A 42 17.48 -23.92 -15.56
C THR A 42 16.64 -24.39 -14.39
N PHE A 43 15.34 -24.06 -14.40
CA PHE A 43 14.42 -24.48 -13.33
C PHE A 43 14.11 -25.97 -13.50
N THR A 44 14.54 -26.77 -12.55
CA THR A 44 14.26 -28.21 -12.52
C THR A 44 12.85 -28.51 -12.02
N ASN A 45 12.23 -27.60 -11.25
CA ASN A 45 10.86 -27.71 -10.79
C ASN A 45 10.10 -26.39 -11.03
N PRO A 46 8.87 -26.43 -11.57
CA PRO A 46 8.04 -25.26 -11.77
C PRO A 46 7.65 -24.65 -10.41
N THR A 47 7.84 -23.36 -10.24
CA THR A 47 7.39 -22.61 -9.07
C THR A 47 5.92 -22.25 -9.24
N LYS A 48 5.10 -22.59 -8.28
CA LYS A 48 3.66 -22.29 -8.29
C LYS A 48 3.40 -20.97 -7.60
N VAL A 49 2.79 -20.04 -8.29
CA VAL A 49 2.36 -18.75 -7.74
C VAL A 49 0.85 -18.64 -7.88
N PHE A 50 0.17 -18.32 -6.79
CA PHE A 50 -1.24 -17.93 -6.82
C PHE A 50 -1.33 -16.41 -6.67
N VAL A 51 -2.07 -15.75 -7.56
CA VAL A 51 -2.21 -14.30 -7.58
C VAL A 51 -3.64 -13.92 -7.23
N ILE A 52 -3.78 -12.99 -6.29
CA ILE A 52 -5.05 -12.33 -5.96
C ILE A 52 -4.99 -10.92 -6.55
N PRO A 53 -5.72 -10.64 -7.65
CA PRO A 53 -5.83 -9.28 -8.19
C PRO A 53 -7.01 -8.54 -7.57
N ASP A 54 -7.01 -7.24 -7.61
CA ASP A 54 -8.13 -6.29 -7.49
C ASP A 54 -9.34 -6.80 -6.71
N ALA A 55 -9.13 -7.21 -5.46
CA ALA A 55 -10.17 -7.83 -4.65
C ALA A 55 -11.27 -6.84 -4.24
N HIS A 56 -10.92 -5.55 -4.12
CA HIS A 56 -11.82 -4.43 -3.82
C HIS A 56 -12.79 -4.70 -2.66
N VAL A 57 -12.24 -5.14 -1.53
CA VAL A 57 -13.04 -5.34 -0.30
C VAL A 57 -13.71 -4.04 0.13
N SER A 58 -14.98 -4.12 0.44
CA SER A 58 -15.78 -3.01 0.95
C SER A 58 -16.76 -3.52 2.00
N PRO A 59 -17.15 -2.70 2.99
CA PRO A 59 -18.05 -3.11 4.08
C PRO A 59 -19.45 -3.59 3.64
N GLU A 60 -19.90 -3.18 2.46
CA GLU A 60 -21.22 -3.51 1.94
C GLU A 60 -21.27 -4.80 1.11
N GLN A 61 -20.09 -5.43 0.91
CA GLN A 61 -19.99 -6.61 0.05
C GLN A 61 -20.08 -7.90 0.85
N ASP A 62 -20.60 -8.94 0.18
CA ASP A 62 -20.47 -10.31 0.67
C ASP A 62 -19.00 -10.77 0.55
N LEU A 63 -18.42 -11.11 1.69
CA LEU A 63 -17.04 -11.52 1.80
C LEU A 63 -16.85 -13.04 1.71
N GLU A 64 -17.88 -13.83 1.57
CA GLU A 64 -17.79 -15.31 1.50
C GLU A 64 -16.90 -15.78 0.34
N ARG A 65 -16.76 -14.97 -0.72
CA ARG A 65 -15.82 -15.24 -1.83
C ARG A 65 -14.41 -15.50 -1.36
N PHE A 66 -13.94 -14.86 -0.27
CA PHE A 66 -12.60 -15.04 0.26
C PHE A 66 -12.37 -16.43 0.87
N TYR A 67 -13.40 -16.99 1.49
CA TYR A 67 -13.36 -18.40 1.92
C TYR A 67 -13.14 -19.33 0.72
N TRP A 68 -13.85 -19.13 -0.37
CA TRP A 68 -13.73 -19.94 -1.58
C TRP A 68 -12.38 -19.74 -2.28
N ILE A 69 -11.86 -18.50 -2.32
CA ILE A 69 -10.49 -18.22 -2.80
C ILE A 69 -9.49 -19.00 -1.94
N GLY A 70 -9.64 -18.96 -0.61
CA GLY A 70 -8.80 -19.72 0.30
C GLY A 70 -8.83 -21.23 0.02
N LYS A 71 -10.01 -21.80 -0.25
CA LYS A 71 -10.15 -23.21 -0.65
C LYS A 71 -9.39 -23.53 -1.95
N GLN A 72 -9.46 -22.64 -2.94
CA GLN A 72 -8.72 -22.82 -4.19
C GLN A 72 -7.21 -22.72 -3.97
N ILE A 73 -6.75 -21.80 -3.14
CA ILE A 73 -5.34 -21.69 -2.76
C ILE A 73 -4.87 -22.99 -2.09
N LYS A 74 -5.68 -23.54 -1.18
CA LYS A 74 -5.39 -24.82 -0.51
C LYS A 74 -5.26 -25.97 -1.51
N GLU A 75 -6.19 -26.08 -2.43
CA GLU A 75 -6.18 -27.13 -3.46
C GLU A 75 -4.99 -26.99 -4.40
N TYR A 76 -4.69 -25.76 -4.85
CA TYR A 76 -3.57 -25.48 -5.74
C TYR A 76 -2.23 -25.69 -5.06
N ASN A 77 -2.15 -25.46 -3.75
CA ASN A 77 -0.96 -25.57 -2.89
C ASN A 77 0.24 -24.84 -3.51
N PRO A 78 0.22 -23.50 -3.59
CA PRO A 78 1.28 -22.72 -4.20
C PRO A 78 2.49 -22.59 -3.30
N ASP A 79 3.66 -22.32 -3.91
CA ASP A 79 4.88 -21.92 -3.20
C ASP A 79 4.77 -20.45 -2.73
N TYR A 80 4.11 -19.61 -3.55
CA TYR A 80 3.92 -18.19 -3.31
C TYR A 80 2.46 -17.78 -3.47
N LEU A 81 2.01 -16.91 -2.59
CA LEU A 81 0.72 -16.21 -2.67
C LEU A 81 1.01 -14.71 -2.78
N VAL A 82 0.64 -14.12 -3.90
CA VAL A 82 0.87 -12.68 -4.17
C VAL A 82 -0.47 -11.99 -4.33
N CYS A 83 -0.69 -10.93 -3.54
CA CYS A 83 -1.75 -9.97 -3.83
C CYS A 83 -1.13 -8.80 -4.59
N ILE A 84 -1.62 -8.52 -5.79
CA ILE A 84 -1.07 -7.48 -6.65
C ILE A 84 -1.78 -6.13 -6.53
N GLY A 85 -2.36 -5.84 -5.36
CA GLY A 85 -2.91 -4.53 -5.04
C GLY A 85 -4.43 -4.49 -5.06
N ASP A 86 -4.94 -3.33 -4.70
CA ASP A 86 -6.36 -3.03 -4.63
C ASP A 86 -7.17 -4.09 -3.86
N PHE A 87 -6.59 -4.57 -2.75
CA PHE A 87 -7.27 -5.54 -1.89
C PHE A 87 -8.47 -4.88 -1.21
N CYS A 88 -8.31 -3.64 -0.74
CA CYS A 88 -9.38 -2.84 -0.15
C CYS A 88 -9.77 -1.69 -1.08
N SER A 89 -11.07 -1.40 -1.20
CA SER A 89 -11.56 -0.28 -2.02
C SER A 89 -11.19 1.09 -1.46
N PHE A 90 -11.12 1.24 -0.14
CA PHE A 90 -10.96 2.52 0.55
C PHE A 90 -11.87 3.62 -0.02
N ASP A 91 -13.14 3.30 -0.22
CA ASP A 91 -14.14 4.26 -0.67
C ASP A 91 -14.34 5.39 0.35
N SER A 92 -14.07 5.14 1.63
CA SER A 92 -14.01 6.15 2.69
C SER A 92 -13.06 7.31 2.35
N CYS A 93 -11.94 7.02 1.70
CA CYS A 93 -10.90 7.98 1.34
C CYS A 93 -10.97 8.44 -0.13
N SER A 94 -11.96 7.97 -0.91
CA SER A 94 -12.11 8.33 -2.32
C SER A 94 -12.34 9.82 -2.51
N THR A 95 -11.58 10.46 -3.37
CA THR A 95 -11.77 11.86 -3.76
C THR A 95 -12.67 12.03 -4.99
N PHE A 96 -13.01 10.94 -5.67
CA PHE A 96 -13.90 10.97 -6.84
C PHE A 96 -15.35 11.26 -6.46
N ASP A 97 -15.81 10.73 -5.34
CA ASP A 97 -17.15 10.95 -4.84
C ASP A 97 -17.17 12.17 -3.93
N LYS A 98 -17.56 13.32 -4.51
CA LYS A 98 -17.60 14.59 -3.78
C LYS A 98 -18.62 14.55 -2.64
N ASN A 99 -18.28 15.11 -1.50
CA ASN A 99 -19.11 15.10 -0.29
C ASN A 99 -20.54 15.63 -0.46
N HIS A 100 -20.80 16.45 -1.49
CA HIS A 100 -22.14 16.96 -1.78
C HIS A 100 -22.98 16.03 -2.69
N THR A 101 -22.41 14.93 -3.18
CA THR A 101 -23.14 13.93 -3.95
C THR A 101 -23.78 12.89 -3.03
N VAL A 102 -24.86 12.25 -3.48
CA VAL A 102 -25.51 11.17 -2.72
C VAL A 102 -24.53 10.04 -2.39
N LYS A 103 -23.66 9.69 -3.34
CA LYS A 103 -22.65 8.65 -3.14
C LYS A 103 -21.59 9.10 -2.16
N GLY A 104 -21.13 10.34 -2.24
CA GLY A 104 -20.13 10.89 -1.32
C GLY A 104 -20.65 11.01 0.13
N GLN A 105 -21.95 11.23 0.32
CA GLN A 105 -22.58 11.27 1.65
C GLN A 105 -22.71 9.88 2.29
N LYS A 106 -22.63 8.81 1.50
CA LYS A 106 -22.75 7.42 1.94
C LYS A 106 -21.41 6.72 2.14
N LYS A 107 -20.29 7.47 2.10
CA LYS A 107 -18.96 6.88 2.32
C LYS A 107 -18.90 6.21 3.70
N PRO A 108 -18.36 4.99 3.77
CA PRO A 108 -18.18 4.34 5.06
C PRO A 108 -17.09 5.07 5.89
N PRO A 109 -17.04 4.88 7.20
CA PRO A 109 -15.88 5.26 8.00
C PRO A 109 -14.65 4.45 7.59
N ILE A 110 -13.44 5.04 7.68
CA ILE A 110 -12.17 4.35 7.35
C ILE A 110 -12.01 3.03 8.13
N LEU A 111 -12.40 3.02 9.40
CA LEU A 111 -12.36 1.81 10.22
C LEU A 111 -13.28 0.70 9.71
N ALA A 112 -14.35 1.04 8.99
CA ALA A 112 -15.24 0.02 8.39
C ALA A 112 -14.53 -0.68 7.23
N ASP A 113 -13.78 0.05 6.38
CA ASP A 113 -12.96 -0.54 5.32
C ASP A 113 -11.87 -1.46 5.90
N ILE A 114 -11.19 -1.01 6.97
CA ILE A 114 -10.16 -1.82 7.66
C ILE A 114 -10.76 -3.07 8.30
N ASN A 115 -11.95 -2.96 8.91
CA ASN A 115 -12.61 -4.11 9.51
C ASN A 115 -13.06 -5.12 8.45
N ALA A 116 -13.66 -4.65 7.34
CA ALA A 116 -14.02 -5.52 6.23
C ALA A 116 -12.80 -6.25 5.65
N THR A 117 -11.66 -5.56 5.55
CA THR A 117 -10.39 -6.19 5.16
C THR A 117 -9.97 -7.29 6.13
N ARG A 118 -10.09 -7.05 7.44
CA ARG A 118 -9.80 -8.09 8.46
C ARG A 118 -10.68 -9.30 8.26
N ASP A 119 -11.99 -9.08 8.14
CA ASP A 119 -12.97 -10.16 8.01
C ASP A 119 -12.71 -10.97 6.71
N ALA A 120 -12.39 -10.29 5.60
CA ALA A 120 -12.00 -10.94 4.35
C ALA A 120 -10.74 -11.80 4.49
N LEU A 121 -9.71 -11.29 5.20
CA LEU A 121 -8.50 -12.06 5.48
C LEU A 121 -8.78 -13.27 6.38
N GLU A 122 -9.63 -13.13 7.39
CA GLU A 122 -10.00 -14.25 8.27
C GLU A 122 -10.68 -15.37 7.47
N LEU A 123 -11.65 -15.04 6.61
CA LEU A 123 -12.29 -15.99 5.71
C LEU A 123 -11.30 -16.64 4.73
N LEU A 124 -10.37 -15.85 4.18
CA LEU A 124 -9.32 -16.36 3.31
C LEU A 124 -8.48 -17.43 4.02
N TYR A 125 -8.04 -17.13 5.24
CA TYR A 125 -7.24 -18.07 6.03
C TYR A 125 -8.03 -19.28 6.49
N GLU A 126 -9.31 -19.13 6.82
CA GLU A 126 -10.20 -20.25 7.12
C GLU A 126 -10.27 -21.22 5.92
N GLY A 127 -10.45 -20.69 4.70
CA GLY A 127 -10.44 -21.48 3.48
C GLY A 127 -9.09 -22.14 3.20
N MET A 128 -7.99 -21.45 3.44
CA MET A 128 -6.62 -21.96 3.24
C MET A 128 -6.27 -23.09 4.21
N GLY A 129 -6.81 -23.07 5.43
CA GLY A 129 -6.45 -24.04 6.48
C GLY A 129 -4.97 -23.96 6.85
N ASP A 130 -4.29 -25.10 6.88
CA ASP A 130 -2.93 -25.21 7.43
C ASP A 130 -1.81 -24.90 6.43
N ILE A 131 -2.12 -24.62 5.17
CA ILE A 131 -1.08 -24.28 4.18
C ILE A 131 -0.51 -22.90 4.46
N ASN A 132 0.79 -22.75 4.26
CA ASN A 132 1.49 -21.50 4.55
C ASN A 132 2.49 -21.16 3.45
N PRO A 133 2.03 -20.74 2.25
CA PRO A 133 2.91 -20.27 1.19
C PRO A 133 3.67 -19.00 1.62
N GLN A 134 4.76 -18.68 0.93
CA GLN A 134 5.38 -17.37 1.08
C GLN A 134 4.42 -16.30 0.53
N LYS A 135 4.14 -15.26 1.33
CA LYS A 135 3.11 -14.27 1.03
C LYS A 135 3.69 -12.89 0.76
N HIS A 136 3.20 -12.22 -0.27
CA HIS A 136 3.56 -10.85 -0.57
C HIS A 136 2.37 -10.03 -1.06
N TYR A 137 2.35 -8.78 -0.66
CA TYR A 137 1.32 -7.81 -1.00
C TYR A 137 1.97 -6.57 -1.65
N CYS A 138 1.65 -6.32 -2.91
CA CYS A 138 2.01 -5.08 -3.59
C CYS A 138 0.86 -4.10 -3.38
N LEU A 139 1.12 -2.92 -2.80
CA LEU A 139 0.06 -1.93 -2.59
C LEU A 139 -0.45 -1.39 -3.92
N GLY A 140 -1.78 -1.23 -4.02
CA GLY A 140 -2.46 -0.68 -5.19
C GLY A 140 -2.79 0.80 -5.05
N ASN A 141 -3.43 1.35 -6.07
CA ASN A 141 -3.82 2.76 -6.07
C ASN A 141 -5.00 3.04 -5.11
N HIS A 142 -5.79 2.04 -4.74
CA HIS A 142 -6.83 2.19 -3.74
C HIS A 142 -6.25 2.27 -2.33
N GLU A 143 -5.24 1.48 -2.01
CA GLU A 143 -4.49 1.63 -0.75
C GLU A 143 -3.83 3.02 -0.67
N LEU A 144 -3.32 3.52 -1.78
CA LEU A 144 -2.70 4.85 -1.84
C LEU A 144 -3.68 5.99 -1.45
N ARG A 145 -5.00 5.77 -1.57
CA ARG A 145 -6.01 6.73 -1.08
C ARG A 145 -5.91 6.96 0.41
N LEU A 146 -5.67 5.87 1.17
CA LEU A 146 -5.51 5.95 2.62
C LEU A 146 -4.28 6.77 3.02
N TYR A 147 -3.14 6.52 2.37
CA TYR A 147 -1.91 7.26 2.63
C TYR A 147 -2.04 8.75 2.28
N LYS A 148 -2.68 9.05 1.14
CA LYS A 148 -2.97 10.45 0.75
C LYS A 148 -3.91 11.14 1.74
N TYR A 149 -4.92 10.43 2.22
CA TYR A 149 -5.81 10.96 3.25
C TYR A 149 -5.04 11.32 4.52
N GLU A 150 -4.14 10.45 4.99
CA GLU A 150 -3.32 10.71 6.17
C GLU A 150 -2.34 11.87 5.95
N ASP A 151 -1.76 11.99 4.75
CA ASP A 151 -0.86 13.09 4.39
C ASP A 151 -1.57 14.46 4.43
N GLU A 152 -2.83 14.49 4.02
CA GLU A 152 -3.70 15.68 4.09
C GLU A 152 -4.18 15.99 5.53
N HIS A 153 -4.15 15.00 6.45
CA HIS A 153 -4.66 15.07 7.80
C HIS A 153 -3.57 14.68 8.80
N LYS A 154 -2.63 15.59 9.03
CA LYS A 154 -1.41 15.38 9.85
C LYS A 154 -1.65 14.82 11.26
N GLU A 155 -2.84 15.03 11.82
CA GLU A 155 -3.25 14.53 13.14
C GLU A 155 -3.47 13.01 13.19
N VAL A 156 -3.62 12.39 12.03
CA VAL A 156 -3.85 10.94 11.91
C VAL A 156 -2.78 10.20 11.09
N VAL A 157 -1.67 10.86 10.77
CA VAL A 157 -0.56 10.26 10.02
C VAL A 157 -0.11 8.96 10.66
N GLY A 158 -0.15 7.88 9.89
CA GLY A 158 0.23 6.53 10.32
C GLY A 158 -0.82 5.81 11.18
N ALA A 159 -1.93 6.45 11.55
CA ALA A 159 -2.90 5.84 12.47
C ALA A 159 -3.68 4.70 11.80
N PHE A 160 -4.13 4.91 10.59
CA PHE A 160 -4.94 3.94 9.84
C PHE A 160 -4.08 3.04 8.94
N SER A 161 -3.08 3.61 8.28
CA SER A 161 -2.18 2.85 7.40
C SER A 161 -1.40 1.78 8.14
N GLN A 162 -0.84 2.09 9.33
CA GLN A 162 -0.17 1.11 10.17
C GLN A 162 -1.13 0.03 10.68
N GLN A 163 -2.37 0.41 11.02
CA GLN A 163 -3.39 -0.54 11.42
C GLN A 163 -3.74 -1.50 10.27
N TYR A 164 -3.93 -0.96 9.07
CA TYR A 164 -4.20 -1.72 7.86
C TYR A 164 -3.07 -2.70 7.53
N GLU A 165 -1.84 -2.20 7.41
CA GLU A 165 -0.68 -3.05 7.11
C GLU A 165 -0.46 -4.14 8.17
N THR A 166 -0.76 -3.84 9.43
CA THR A 166 -0.61 -4.79 10.53
C THR A 166 -1.48 -6.03 10.33
N LEU A 167 -2.64 -5.93 9.66
CA LEU A 167 -3.49 -7.08 9.34
C LEU A 167 -2.73 -8.11 8.51
N PHE A 168 -1.97 -7.63 7.52
CA PHE A 168 -1.17 -8.47 6.62
C PHE A 168 0.13 -8.92 7.30
N ARG A 169 0.89 -8.00 7.91
CA ARG A 169 2.18 -8.30 8.54
C ARG A 169 2.08 -9.33 9.65
N LYS A 170 1.02 -9.29 10.48
CA LYS A 170 0.76 -10.29 11.52
C LYS A 170 0.52 -11.70 10.95
N LYS A 171 0.12 -11.80 9.70
CA LYS A 171 -0.10 -13.08 8.99
C LYS A 171 1.11 -13.47 8.13
N GLY A 172 2.24 -12.78 8.27
CA GLY A 172 3.51 -13.09 7.59
C GLY A 172 3.59 -12.59 6.14
N TRP A 173 2.80 -11.59 5.76
CA TRP A 173 2.95 -10.97 4.44
C TRP A 173 4.11 -9.98 4.43
N GLY A 174 4.94 -10.05 3.39
CA GLY A 174 5.77 -8.93 2.95
C GLY A 174 4.89 -7.90 2.26
N ILE A 175 5.28 -6.62 2.30
CA ILE A 175 4.54 -5.53 1.64
C ILE A 175 5.53 -4.70 0.84
N SER A 176 5.18 -4.42 -0.43
CA SER A 176 5.87 -3.44 -1.29
C SER A 176 5.03 -2.19 -1.41
N GLU A 177 5.69 -1.05 -1.52
CA GLU A 177 5.02 0.23 -1.79
C GLU A 177 4.42 0.26 -3.19
N TYR A 178 3.49 1.21 -3.41
CA TYR A 178 2.88 1.42 -4.71
C TYR A 178 3.92 1.68 -5.81
N GLY A 179 3.87 0.87 -6.86
CA GLY A 179 4.79 0.94 -7.98
C GLY A 179 6.13 0.23 -7.77
N ASP A 180 6.38 -0.36 -6.59
CA ASP A 180 7.57 -1.16 -6.35
C ASP A 180 7.35 -2.61 -6.79
N PHE A 181 8.36 -3.14 -7.49
CA PHE A 181 8.32 -4.51 -8.01
C PHE A 181 8.71 -5.53 -6.93
N TYR A 182 7.92 -6.59 -6.84
CA TYR A 182 8.28 -7.80 -6.12
C TYR A 182 8.69 -8.89 -7.12
N PHE A 183 9.81 -9.55 -6.90
CA PHE A 183 10.35 -10.52 -7.85
C PHE A 183 10.28 -11.96 -7.31
N ILE A 184 9.75 -12.86 -8.13
CA ILE A 184 9.79 -14.31 -7.92
C ILE A 184 10.45 -14.95 -9.14
N LYS A 185 11.64 -15.51 -8.97
CA LYS A 185 12.34 -16.23 -10.04
C LYS A 185 12.46 -15.45 -11.36
N GLY A 186 12.67 -14.13 -11.28
CA GLY A 186 12.83 -13.28 -12.45
C GLY A 186 11.55 -12.71 -13.03
N VAL A 187 10.38 -13.14 -12.55
CA VAL A 187 9.09 -12.54 -12.89
C VAL A 187 8.79 -11.41 -11.90
N ALA A 188 8.45 -10.23 -12.41
CA ALA A 188 8.08 -9.06 -11.63
C ALA A 188 6.57 -9.04 -11.33
N PHE A 189 6.21 -8.71 -10.10
CA PHE A 189 4.83 -8.52 -9.65
C PHE A 189 4.68 -7.10 -9.15
N VAL A 190 3.64 -6.42 -9.58
CA VAL A 190 3.33 -5.02 -9.19
C VAL A 190 1.86 -4.76 -9.46
N HIS A 191 1.23 -3.81 -8.75
CA HIS A 191 -0.12 -3.40 -9.13
C HIS A 191 -0.08 -2.59 -10.43
N VAL A 192 0.58 -1.43 -10.40
CA VAL A 192 0.76 -0.60 -11.60
C VAL A 192 2.25 -0.31 -11.80
N PRO A 193 2.83 -0.68 -12.95
CA PRO A 193 4.23 -0.35 -13.22
C PRO A 193 4.40 1.16 -13.43
N LEU A 194 5.41 1.74 -12.79
CA LEU A 194 5.75 3.15 -12.91
C LEU A 194 7.01 3.31 -13.77
N ASN A 195 7.04 4.39 -14.57
CA ASN A 195 8.24 4.81 -15.29
C ASN A 195 9.24 5.51 -14.34
N GLU A 196 10.43 5.85 -14.86
CA GLU A 196 11.48 6.52 -14.09
C GLU A 196 11.05 7.86 -13.45
N MET A 197 9.99 8.48 -13.97
CA MET A 197 9.43 9.72 -13.44
C MET A 197 8.29 9.48 -12.43
N GLY A 198 8.05 8.22 -12.02
CA GLY A 198 6.99 7.85 -11.09
C GLY A 198 5.58 7.93 -11.69
N ARG A 199 5.44 7.96 -13.03
CA ARG A 199 4.14 7.96 -13.70
C ARG A 199 3.78 6.55 -14.12
N GLU A 200 2.49 6.23 -14.05
CA GLU A 200 1.96 4.95 -14.50
C GLU A 200 2.30 4.68 -15.98
N ILE A 201 2.77 3.47 -16.24
CA ILE A 201 2.98 2.98 -17.60
C ILE A 201 1.70 2.28 -18.01
N GLY A 202 1.13 2.69 -19.11
CA GLY A 202 -0.15 2.20 -19.56
C GLY A 202 -1.12 3.37 -19.78
N GLY A 203 -2.29 3.05 -20.19
CA GLY A 203 -3.34 4.02 -20.44
C GLY A 203 -4.60 3.31 -20.92
N LYS A 204 -5.66 4.06 -21.18
CA LYS A 204 -6.96 3.50 -21.57
C LYS A 204 -6.96 2.65 -22.84
N MET A 205 -5.88 2.71 -23.64
CA MET A 205 -5.76 1.94 -24.88
C MET A 205 -4.37 1.32 -24.99
N ALA A 206 -4.33 0.04 -25.37
CA ALA A 206 -3.11 -0.73 -25.62
C ALA A 206 -2.15 -0.81 -24.42
N GLU A 207 -2.66 -0.84 -23.19
CA GLU A 207 -1.90 -0.87 -21.95
C GLU A 207 -0.90 -2.03 -21.92
N ALA A 208 -1.34 -3.25 -22.19
CA ALA A 208 -0.48 -4.43 -22.22
C ALA A 208 0.71 -4.26 -23.20
N SER A 209 0.49 -3.63 -24.35
CA SER A 209 1.56 -3.33 -25.31
C SER A 209 2.54 -2.28 -24.78
N GLN A 210 2.06 -1.26 -24.08
CA GLN A 210 2.92 -0.23 -23.49
C GLN A 210 3.77 -0.81 -22.36
N VAL A 211 3.16 -1.60 -21.47
CA VAL A 211 3.86 -2.28 -20.39
C VAL A 211 4.87 -3.27 -20.94
N SER A 212 4.50 -4.10 -21.92
CA SER A 212 5.41 -5.07 -22.55
C SER A 212 6.61 -4.40 -23.23
N ASN A 213 6.41 -3.24 -23.87
CA ASN A 213 7.51 -2.50 -24.51
C ASN A 213 8.43 -1.81 -23.49
N ALA A 214 7.92 -1.46 -22.32
CA ALA A 214 8.70 -0.83 -21.25
C ALA A 214 9.35 -1.84 -20.30
N ALA A 215 8.79 -3.04 -20.20
CA ALA A 215 9.27 -4.07 -19.29
C ALA A 215 10.56 -4.71 -19.82
N THR A 216 11.53 -4.86 -18.92
CA THR A 216 12.78 -5.60 -19.18
C THR A 216 12.74 -7.04 -18.67
N HIS A 217 11.62 -7.45 -18.05
CA HIS A 217 11.38 -8.75 -17.43
C HIS A 217 9.94 -9.18 -17.72
N ASP A 218 9.68 -10.48 -17.54
CA ASP A 218 8.30 -10.93 -17.47
C ASP A 218 7.60 -10.26 -16.29
N ILE A 219 6.39 -9.76 -16.51
CA ILE A 219 5.66 -8.94 -15.54
C ILE A 219 4.22 -9.42 -15.37
N VAL A 220 3.77 -9.48 -14.12
CA VAL A 220 2.37 -9.67 -13.73
C VAL A 220 1.92 -8.39 -13.02
N TYR A 221 0.87 -7.77 -13.54
CA TYR A 221 0.35 -6.51 -12.99
C TYR A 221 -1.18 -6.52 -12.91
N GLY A 222 -1.76 -5.64 -12.05
CA GLY A 222 -3.19 -5.50 -11.78
C GLY A 222 -3.92 -4.53 -12.71
#